data_91ff48265a78aaf8f2d4b468a0ee917a
#
_entry.id   91ff48265a78aaf8f2d4b468a0ee917a
#
_cell.length_a   1.000
_cell.length_b   1.000
_cell.length_c   1.000
_cell.angle_alpha   90.00
_cell.angle_beta   90.00
_cell.angle_gamma   90.00
#
_symmetry.space_group_name_H-M   'P 1'
#
loop_
_entity.id
_entity.type
_entity.pdbx_description
1 polymer ?
#
loop_
_entity_poly.entity_id
_entity_poly.type
_entity_poly.pdbx_seq_one_letter_code
_entity_poly.pdbx_strand_id
1 'polypeptide(L)' 'MRFEGSFLGVKPEDRLECGICWWVYDPAQGDDVRGIPPGTPFAGLPEDWCCPGCDAPRHKFMVLGE' A
#
# COMPACT_ATOMS: atom_id res chain seq x y z
N MET A 1 -6.12 4.05 -18.14
CA MET A 1 -6.03 3.81 -17.69
C MET A 1 -5.76 3.68 -16.85
N ARG A 2 -5.75 3.56 -16.39
CA ARG A 2 -5.57 3.36 -15.79
C ARG A 2 -5.24 3.27 -14.65
N PHE A 3 -5.76 3.75 -14.02
CA PHE A 3 -5.06 3.72 -12.94
C PHE A 3 -5.60 2.82 -11.97
N GLU A 4 -6.77 2.58 -11.98
CA GLU A 4 -7.23 1.56 -11.16
C GLU A 4 -6.64 0.28 -11.61
N GLY A 5 -6.13 0.24 -12.76
CA GLY A 5 -5.39 -0.91 -13.20
C GLY A 5 -4.20 -1.20 -12.33
N SER A 6 -3.64 -0.18 -11.68
CA SER A 6 -2.46 -0.40 -10.88
C SER A 6 -2.75 -1.26 -9.65
N PHE A 7 -3.95 -1.19 -9.10
CA PHE A 7 -4.26 -2.06 -7.99
C PHE A 7 -4.56 -3.47 -8.44
N LEU A 8 -5.09 -3.63 -9.64
CA LEU A 8 -5.38 -4.96 -10.15
C LEU A 8 -4.11 -5.77 -10.41
N GLY A 9 -3.01 -5.09 -10.65
CA GLY A 9 -1.76 -5.77 -10.91
C GLY A 9 -0.87 -5.99 -9.71
N VAL A 10 -1.32 -5.60 -8.53
CA VAL A 10 -0.51 -5.72 -7.32
C VAL A 10 -0.53 -7.15 -6.82
N LYS A 11 0.63 -7.73 -6.62
CA LYS A 11 0.74 -9.08 -6.09
C LYS A 11 0.73 -9.05 -4.57
N PRO A 12 0.37 -10.15 -3.93
CA PRO A 12 0.34 -10.16 -2.46
C PRO A 12 1.66 -9.82 -1.80
N GLU A 13 2.76 -10.13 -2.46
CA GLU A 13 4.07 -9.87 -1.87
C GLU A 13 4.66 -8.54 -2.30
N ASP A 14 4.01 -7.80 -3.18
CA ASP A 14 4.56 -6.54 -3.67
C ASP A 14 4.61 -5.50 -2.58
N ARG A 15 5.71 -4.75 -2.53
CA ARG A 15 5.83 -3.59 -1.68
C ARG A 15 5.43 -2.35 -2.49
N LEU A 16 4.84 -1.40 -1.81
CA LEU A 16 4.42 -0.17 -2.45
C LEU A 16 4.95 1.01 -1.67
N GLU A 17 5.24 2.09 -2.37
CA GLU A 17 5.73 3.28 -1.68
C GLU A 17 4.75 4.43 -1.88
N CYS A 18 4.61 5.23 -0.83
CA CYS A 18 3.74 6.40 -0.88
C CYS A 18 4.35 7.43 -1.82
N GLY A 19 3.56 7.94 -2.74
CA GLY A 19 4.06 8.93 -3.69
C GLY A 19 4.20 10.32 -3.10
N ILE A 20 3.87 10.50 -1.82
CA ILE A 20 3.94 11.81 -1.18
C ILE A 20 5.05 11.87 -0.16
N CYS A 21 5.10 10.93 0.78
CA CYS A 21 6.10 10.97 1.85
C CYS A 21 7.11 9.83 1.75
N TRP A 22 6.98 8.97 0.75
CA TRP A 22 7.92 7.89 0.47
C TRP A 22 7.92 6.76 1.50
N TRP A 23 6.90 6.69 2.35
CA TRP A 23 6.76 5.57 3.27
C TRP A 23 6.47 4.30 2.47
N VAL A 24 7.07 3.19 2.87
CA VAL A 24 6.92 1.93 2.14
C VAL A 24 6.01 1.00 2.91
N TYR A 25 5.00 0.47 2.23
CA TYR A 25 4.18 -0.58 2.79
C TYR A 25 4.77 -1.93 2.41
N ASP A 26 5.17 -2.70 3.41
CA ASP A 26 5.72 -4.03 3.21
C ASP A 26 4.71 -5.04 3.73
N PRO A 27 4.10 -5.86 2.87
CA PRO A 27 3.09 -6.81 3.33
C PRO A 27 3.60 -7.78 4.39
N ALA A 28 4.88 -8.09 4.36
CA ALA A 28 5.43 -9.01 5.35
C ALA A 28 5.42 -8.42 6.74
N GLN A 29 5.42 -7.09 6.85
CA GLN A 29 5.45 -6.43 8.15
C GLN A 29 4.12 -5.84 8.55
N GLY A 30 3.25 -5.53 7.59
CA GLY A 30 1.98 -4.89 7.88
C GLY A 30 2.17 -3.44 8.27
N ASP A 31 1.24 -2.94 9.09
CA ASP A 31 1.24 -1.52 9.48
C ASP A 31 0.76 -1.41 10.93
N ASP A 32 1.69 -1.22 11.86
CA ASP A 32 1.37 -1.11 13.27
C ASP A 32 0.51 0.09 13.59
N VAL A 33 0.72 1.18 12.88
CA VAL A 33 0.03 2.43 13.18
C VAL A 33 -1.45 2.29 12.93
N ARG A 34 -1.81 1.64 11.84
CA ARG A 34 -3.22 1.47 11.48
C ARG A 34 -3.76 0.11 11.85
N GLY A 35 -2.98 -0.72 12.53
CA GLY A 35 -3.46 -2.01 12.99
C GLY A 35 -3.55 -3.07 11.93
N ILE A 36 -2.73 -2.99 10.92
CA ILE A 36 -2.73 -3.98 9.84
C ILE A 36 -1.75 -5.10 10.20
N PRO A 37 -2.23 -6.34 10.31
CA PRO A 37 -1.33 -7.43 10.72
C PRO A 37 -0.34 -7.79 9.63
N PRO A 38 0.81 -8.35 10.02
CA PRO A 38 1.76 -8.87 9.03
C PRO A 38 1.10 -9.91 8.14
N GLY A 39 1.49 -9.90 6.89
CA GLY A 39 0.94 -10.84 5.92
C GLY A 39 -0.26 -10.32 5.16
N THR A 40 -0.63 -9.06 5.36
CA THR A 40 -1.76 -8.49 4.66
C THR A 40 -1.28 -7.85 3.36
N PRO A 41 -1.75 -8.32 2.20
CA PRO A 41 -1.34 -7.70 0.94
C PRO A 41 -1.95 -6.31 0.81
N PHE A 42 -1.30 -5.47 0.00
CA PHE A 42 -1.78 -4.10 -0.18
C PHE A 42 -3.21 -4.09 -0.70
N ALA A 43 -3.54 -4.98 -1.61
CA ALA A 43 -4.89 -5.03 -2.17
C ALA A 43 -5.92 -5.46 -1.13
N GLY A 44 -5.49 -6.04 -0.01
CA GLY A 44 -6.41 -6.44 1.05
C GLY A 44 -6.61 -5.39 2.12
N LEU A 45 -6.02 -4.22 1.97
CA LEU A 45 -6.19 -3.16 2.97
C LEU A 45 -7.61 -2.61 2.90
N PRO A 46 -8.13 -2.09 4.03
CA PRO A 46 -9.45 -1.45 4.02
C PRO A 46 -9.50 -0.29 3.04
N GLU A 47 -10.67 0.00 2.53
CA GLU A 47 -10.81 1.09 1.57
C GLU A 47 -10.44 2.43 2.15
N ASP A 48 -10.64 2.60 3.45
CA ASP A 48 -10.35 3.86 4.11
C ASP A 48 -8.94 3.90 4.69
N TRP A 49 -8.12 2.89 4.40
CA TRP A 49 -6.75 2.90 4.86
C TRP A 49 -5.98 4.03 4.19
N CYS A 50 -5.16 4.70 4.96
CA CYS A 50 -4.33 5.79 4.48
C CYS A 50 -2.91 5.59 4.94
N CYS A 51 -1.98 6.28 4.30
CA CYS A 51 -0.58 6.22 4.68
C CYS A 51 -0.42 6.67 6.13
N PRO A 52 0.25 5.87 6.97
CA PRO A 52 0.42 6.26 8.36
C PRO A 52 1.36 7.45 8.54
N GLY A 53 2.14 7.78 7.50
CA GLY A 53 3.05 8.89 7.60
C GLY A 53 2.45 10.22 7.20
N CYS A 54 1.54 10.23 6.25
CA CYS A 54 1.03 11.50 5.73
C CYS A 54 -0.46 11.47 5.37
N ASP A 55 -1.13 10.35 5.67
CA ASP A 55 -2.57 10.19 5.39
C ASP A 55 -2.93 10.18 3.92
N ALA A 56 -1.98 9.91 3.04
CA ALA A 56 -2.27 9.82 1.61
C ALA A 56 -3.16 8.61 1.35
N PRO A 57 -4.15 8.73 0.47
CA PRO A 57 -5.00 7.59 0.15
C PRO A 57 -4.25 6.52 -0.63
N ARG A 58 -4.83 5.34 -0.69
CA ARG A 58 -4.16 4.20 -1.31
C ARG A 58 -3.76 4.46 -2.77
N HIS A 59 -4.55 5.23 -3.49
CA HIS A 59 -4.25 5.42 -4.91
C HIS A 59 -3.02 6.28 -5.15
N LYS A 60 -2.44 6.86 -4.10
CA LYS A 60 -1.18 7.58 -4.21
C LYS A 60 0.03 6.67 -4.09
N PHE A 61 -0.17 5.40 -3.83
CA PHE A 61 0.93 4.45 -3.70
C PHE A 61 1.31 3.87 -5.05
N MET A 62 2.58 3.57 -5.20
CA MET A 62 3.11 2.96 -6.42
C MET A 62 3.84 1.68 -6.08
N VAL A 63 3.72 0.68 -6.96
CA VAL A 63 4.43 -0.57 -6.76
C VAL A 63 5.93 -0.32 -6.90
N LEU A 64 6.69 -0.81 -5.90
CA LEU A 64 8.14 -0.78 -5.98
C LEU A 64 8.55 -1.95 -6.85
N GLY A 65 8.86 -1.68 -8.04
CA GLY A 65 9.18 -2.68 -8.97
C GLY A 65 10.45 -3.34 -8.64
N GLU A 66 10.78 -4.19 -8.53
CA GLU A 66 11.84 -4.77 -8.22
C GLU A 66 12.65 -4.94 -8.90
#